data_8d7f8480ab2cfdfa8b4e668c965de25b
#
_entry.id   8d7f8480ab2cfdfa8b4e668c965de25b
#
_cell.length_a   1.000
_cell.length_b   1.000
_cell.length_c   1.000
_cell.angle_alpha   90.00
_cell.angle_beta   90.00
_cell.angle_gamma   90.00
#
_symmetry.space_group_name_H-M   'P 1'
#
loop_
_entity.id
_entity.type
_entity.pdbx_description
1 polymer ?
#
loop_
_entity_poly.entity_id
_entity_poly.type
_entity_poly.pdbx_seq_one_letter_code
_entity_poly.pdbx_strand_id
1 'polypeptide(L)'
;VNSVRDIPVAHTPPGGYGDHRVAPYDRKFPAPVLAGCGEPLADGAPDLRGTWKAFEVRVNGELAPPDDNSLAGRLQRHTERIEQAGNRAVITGGGVIHDFMACDGTEENGVHDVMAHDFTTPIVVAASYEDRTLVLRPKGLPGIEVRRWLDGDHLVWEYAAGCTVRLNRVD
;
A
#
# COMPACT_ATOMS: atom_id res chain seq x y z
N VAL A 1 14.74 -19.54 8.69
CA VAL A 1 13.75 -18.45 8.69
C VAL A 1 14.48 -17.15 9.02
N ASN A 2 14.46 -16.22 8.10
CA ASN A 2 15.12 -14.93 8.30
C ASN A 2 14.25 -14.01 9.14
N SER A 3 14.90 -13.21 10.00
CA SER A 3 14.24 -12.08 10.64
C SER A 3 13.91 -11.03 9.59
N VAL A 4 12.82 -10.27 9.81
CA VAL A 4 12.49 -9.15 8.93
C VAL A 4 13.63 -8.14 8.80
N ARG A 5 14.47 -8.04 9.84
CA ARG A 5 15.62 -7.12 9.85
C ARG A 5 16.74 -7.54 8.91
N ASP A 6 16.78 -8.84 8.55
CA ASP A 6 17.81 -9.38 7.67
C ASP A 6 17.47 -9.21 6.18
N ILE A 7 16.25 -8.83 5.87
CA ILE A 7 15.79 -8.65 4.51
C ILE A 7 16.00 -7.18 4.10
N PRO A 8 16.81 -6.92 3.05
CA PRO A 8 17.05 -5.54 2.62
C PRO A 8 15.77 -4.80 2.26
N VAL A 9 15.78 -3.48 2.46
CA VAL A 9 14.66 -2.63 2.06
C VAL A 9 14.52 -2.64 0.54
N ALA A 10 13.31 -2.87 0.06
CA ALA A 10 13.01 -2.78 -1.35
C ALA A 10 12.67 -1.33 -1.74
N HIS A 11 13.03 -0.97 -2.95
CA HIS A 11 12.74 0.34 -3.52
C HIS A 11 12.12 0.19 -4.89
N THR A 12 11.36 1.20 -5.29
CA THR A 12 10.78 1.27 -6.63
C THR A 12 11.90 1.46 -7.65
N PRO A 13 12.00 0.58 -8.67
CA PRO A 13 12.97 0.79 -9.74
C PRO A 13 12.59 2.02 -10.58
N PRO A 14 13.56 2.61 -11.30
CA PRO A 14 13.29 3.74 -12.18
C PRO A 14 12.13 3.48 -13.13
N GLY A 15 11.16 4.38 -13.19
CA GLY A 15 9.97 4.21 -14.03
C GLY A 15 8.93 3.25 -13.49
N GLY A 16 9.11 2.76 -12.26
CA GLY A 16 8.24 1.76 -11.65
C GLY A 16 8.60 0.33 -12.02
N TYR A 17 8.07 -0.65 -11.28
CA TYR A 17 8.34 -2.06 -11.56
C TYR A 17 7.62 -2.53 -12.82
N GLY A 18 8.09 -3.64 -13.39
CA GLY A 18 7.44 -4.31 -14.49
C GLY A 18 7.72 -3.70 -15.85
N ASP A 19 6.90 -4.07 -16.82
CA ASP A 19 7.03 -3.63 -18.20
C ASP A 19 6.50 -2.21 -18.36
N HIS A 20 7.38 -1.28 -18.72
CA HIS A 20 7.03 0.13 -18.87
C HIS A 20 6.12 0.42 -20.07
N ARG A 21 5.92 -0.56 -20.94
CA ARG A 21 4.95 -0.46 -22.05
C ARG A 21 3.52 -0.72 -21.59
N VAL A 22 3.38 -1.25 -20.39
CA VAL A 22 2.08 -1.57 -19.77
C VAL A 22 1.74 -0.49 -18.74
N ALA A 23 0.47 -0.15 -18.64
CA ALA A 23 0.02 0.81 -17.63
C ALA A 23 0.40 0.31 -16.23
N PRO A 24 0.83 1.21 -15.32
CA PRO A 24 1.34 0.78 -14.01
C PRO A 24 0.40 -0.15 -13.23
N TYR A 25 -0.90 0.09 -13.26
CA TYR A 25 -1.87 -0.73 -12.53
C TYR A 25 -2.09 -2.12 -13.18
N ASP A 26 -1.58 -2.35 -14.40
CA ASP A 26 -1.68 -3.65 -15.10
C ASP A 26 -0.36 -4.43 -15.09
N ARG A 27 0.71 -3.84 -14.56
CA ARG A 27 2.03 -4.48 -14.53
C ARG A 27 2.06 -5.64 -13.55
N LYS A 28 2.77 -6.70 -13.91
CA LYS A 28 2.98 -7.84 -13.02
C LYS A 28 3.80 -7.42 -11.81
N PHE A 29 3.40 -7.91 -10.64
CA PHE A 29 4.14 -7.67 -9.41
C PHE A 29 5.53 -8.30 -9.49
N PRO A 30 6.54 -7.64 -8.91
CA PRO A 30 7.85 -8.26 -8.72
C PRO A 30 7.75 -9.39 -7.69
N ALA A 31 8.85 -10.14 -7.54
CA ALA A 31 8.92 -11.17 -6.52
C ALA A 31 8.61 -10.58 -5.14
N PRO A 32 7.95 -11.35 -4.25
CA PRO A 32 7.67 -10.88 -2.90
C PRO A 32 8.94 -10.50 -2.13
N VAL A 33 8.87 -9.39 -1.42
CA VAL A 33 9.99 -8.87 -0.63
C VAL A 33 10.21 -9.71 0.61
N LEU A 34 9.12 -10.09 1.29
CA LEU A 34 9.18 -10.83 2.55
C LEU A 34 8.97 -12.33 2.38
N ALA A 35 9.17 -12.86 1.18
CA ALA A 35 9.01 -14.29 0.92
C ALA A 35 9.92 -15.11 1.84
N GLY A 36 9.35 -16.15 2.45
CA GLY A 36 10.08 -17.03 3.34
C GLY A 36 10.27 -16.50 4.76
N CYS A 37 9.82 -15.30 5.07
CA CYS A 37 9.83 -14.80 6.43
C CYS A 37 8.52 -15.16 7.13
N GLY A 38 8.60 -16.02 8.12
CA GLY A 38 7.45 -16.45 8.93
C GLY A 38 7.33 -15.75 10.26
N GLU A 39 7.97 -14.61 10.45
CA GLU A 39 7.90 -13.89 11.71
C GLU A 39 6.46 -13.47 12.00
N PRO A 40 5.92 -13.75 13.22
CA PRO A 40 4.56 -13.39 13.57
C PRO A 40 4.34 -11.88 13.47
N LEU A 41 3.11 -11.48 13.15
CA LEU A 41 2.74 -10.07 13.11
C LEU A 41 2.90 -9.45 14.49
N ALA A 42 3.28 -8.17 14.51
CA ALA A 42 3.35 -7.40 15.75
C ALA A 42 1.98 -7.35 16.43
N ASP A 43 1.99 -7.23 17.76
CA ASP A 43 0.76 -7.13 18.53
C ASP A 43 -0.07 -5.92 18.06
N GLY A 44 -1.37 -6.15 17.88
CA GLY A 44 -2.29 -5.11 17.45
C GLY A 44 -2.31 -4.88 15.95
N ALA A 45 -1.42 -5.50 15.17
CA ALA A 45 -1.43 -5.36 13.73
C ALA A 45 -2.62 -6.11 13.12
N PRO A 46 -3.39 -5.49 12.22
CA PRO A 46 -4.36 -6.24 11.44
C PRO A 46 -3.64 -7.12 10.43
N ASP A 47 -4.17 -8.28 10.13
CA ASP A 47 -3.61 -9.17 9.11
C ASP A 47 -4.16 -8.75 7.74
N LEU A 48 -3.40 -7.92 7.05
CA LEU A 48 -3.77 -7.39 5.75
C LEU A 48 -3.11 -8.15 4.59
N ARG A 49 -2.39 -9.25 4.90
CA ARG A 49 -1.61 -9.99 3.89
C ARG A 49 -2.49 -10.52 2.78
N GLY A 50 -2.02 -10.39 1.55
CA GLY A 50 -2.67 -10.94 0.37
C GLY A 50 -2.58 -10.01 -0.81
N THR A 51 -3.18 -10.44 -1.92
CA THR A 51 -3.36 -9.63 -3.11
C THR A 51 -4.82 -9.17 -3.17
N TRP A 52 -5.01 -7.89 -3.33
CA TRP A 52 -6.30 -7.23 -3.21
C TRP A 52 -6.63 -6.47 -4.48
N LYS A 53 -7.86 -6.59 -4.94
CA LYS A 53 -8.34 -5.88 -6.13
C LYS A 53 -9.55 -5.02 -5.79
N ALA A 54 -9.51 -3.74 -6.19
CA ALA A 54 -10.61 -2.81 -5.98
C ALA A 54 -11.86 -3.27 -6.71
N PHE A 55 -13.01 -3.16 -6.05
CA PHE A 55 -14.32 -3.41 -6.65
C PHE A 55 -15.31 -2.28 -6.43
N GLU A 56 -14.99 -1.34 -5.54
CA GLU A 56 -15.85 -0.19 -5.28
C GLU A 56 -14.99 1.00 -4.88
N VAL A 57 -15.25 2.15 -5.48
CA VAL A 57 -14.63 3.43 -5.12
C VAL A 57 -15.75 4.42 -4.83
N ARG A 58 -15.69 5.08 -3.68
CA ARG A 58 -16.60 6.15 -3.29
C ARG A 58 -15.83 7.44 -3.08
N VAL A 59 -16.38 8.53 -3.57
CA VAL A 59 -15.85 9.87 -3.34
C VAL A 59 -16.94 10.65 -2.61
N ASN A 60 -16.63 11.12 -1.40
CA ASN A 60 -17.59 11.80 -0.53
C ASN A 60 -18.90 11.01 -0.34
N GLY A 61 -18.76 9.68 -0.21
CA GLY A 61 -19.89 8.77 0.01
C GLY A 61 -20.65 8.34 -1.24
N GLU A 62 -20.34 8.88 -2.39
CA GLU A 62 -21.00 8.54 -3.64
C GLU A 62 -20.13 7.62 -4.50
N LEU A 63 -20.77 6.65 -5.17
CA LEU A 63 -20.07 5.75 -6.08
C LEU A 63 -19.45 6.54 -7.23
N ALA A 64 -18.16 6.28 -7.48
CA ALA A 64 -17.47 6.92 -8.59
C ALA A 64 -17.83 6.22 -9.91
N PRO A 65 -17.89 6.98 -11.03
CA PRO A 65 -18.13 6.38 -12.34
C PRO A 65 -17.05 5.39 -12.73
N PRO A 66 -17.40 4.27 -13.40
CA PRO A 66 -16.45 3.16 -13.62
C PRO A 66 -15.38 3.41 -14.68
N ASP A 67 -15.54 4.35 -15.58
CA ASP A 67 -14.68 4.54 -16.75
C ASP A 67 -14.04 5.93 -16.82
N ASP A 68 -13.92 6.58 -15.68
CA ASP A 68 -13.37 7.92 -15.60
C ASP A 68 -11.82 7.86 -15.65
N ASN A 69 -11.19 8.82 -16.33
CA ASN A 69 -9.75 9.02 -16.32
C ASN A 69 -9.28 9.81 -15.09
N SER A 70 -10.18 10.18 -14.21
CA SER A 70 -9.88 10.80 -12.94
C SER A 70 -9.12 9.85 -12.03
N LEU A 71 -8.62 10.37 -10.91
CA LEU A 71 -8.01 9.53 -9.87
C LEU A 71 -8.98 8.41 -9.44
N ALA A 72 -10.25 8.75 -9.21
CA ALA A 72 -11.24 7.76 -8.77
C ALA A 72 -11.42 6.65 -9.79
N GLY A 73 -11.46 6.98 -11.08
CA GLY A 73 -11.57 5.98 -12.14
C GLY A 73 -10.36 5.05 -12.20
N ARG A 74 -9.16 5.59 -12.00
CA ARG A 74 -7.94 4.78 -11.94
C ARG A 74 -7.91 3.89 -10.72
N LEU A 75 -8.41 4.35 -9.57
CA LEU A 75 -8.47 3.56 -8.35
C LEU A 75 -9.40 2.35 -8.49
N GLN A 76 -10.38 2.39 -9.37
CA GLN A 76 -11.25 1.24 -9.63
C GLN A 76 -10.52 0.06 -10.27
N ARG A 77 -9.37 0.30 -10.90
CA ARG A 77 -8.52 -0.73 -11.48
C ARG A 77 -7.35 -1.10 -10.59
N HIS A 78 -7.29 -0.51 -9.39
CA HIS A 78 -6.19 -0.72 -8.48
C HIS A 78 -6.12 -2.15 -7.97
N THR A 79 -4.92 -2.71 -8.02
CA THR A 79 -4.59 -4.00 -7.43
C THR A 79 -3.32 -3.80 -6.63
N GLU A 80 -3.29 -4.32 -5.41
CA GLU A 80 -2.11 -4.21 -4.57
C GLU A 80 -1.84 -5.51 -3.84
N ARG A 81 -0.57 -5.76 -3.56
CA ARG A 81 -0.13 -6.86 -2.71
C ARG A 81 0.38 -6.28 -1.40
N ILE A 82 -0.11 -6.81 -0.30
CA ILE A 82 0.35 -6.43 1.04
C ILE A 82 1.07 -7.62 1.64
N GLU A 83 2.32 -7.39 2.07
CA GLU A 83 3.13 -8.36 2.79
C GLU A 83 3.40 -7.82 4.18
N GLN A 84 3.34 -8.68 5.18
CA GLN A 84 3.59 -8.29 6.56
C GLN A 84 4.34 -9.41 7.28
N ALA A 85 5.31 -9.02 8.10
CA ALA A 85 6.00 -9.92 9.02
C ALA A 85 6.57 -9.06 10.15
N GLY A 86 6.42 -9.50 11.40
CA GLY A 86 6.81 -8.68 12.54
C GLY A 86 6.08 -7.34 12.49
N ASN A 87 6.84 -6.26 12.60
CA ASN A 87 6.30 -4.89 12.50
C ASN A 87 6.53 -4.25 11.12
N ARG A 88 6.93 -5.04 10.13
CA ARG A 88 7.21 -4.57 8.77
C ARG A 88 6.02 -4.80 7.87
N ALA A 89 5.77 -3.86 6.97
CA ALA A 89 4.73 -3.99 5.95
C ALA A 89 5.28 -3.50 4.61
N VAL A 90 4.96 -4.24 3.54
CA VAL A 90 5.34 -3.87 2.17
C VAL A 90 4.08 -3.81 1.33
N ILE A 91 3.84 -2.67 0.71
CA ILE A 91 2.70 -2.47 -0.17
C ILE A 91 3.22 -2.28 -1.59
N THR A 92 2.85 -3.20 -2.47
CA THR A 92 3.25 -3.19 -3.88
C THR A 92 2.01 -2.96 -4.73
N GLY A 93 1.99 -1.90 -5.50
CA GLY A 93 0.84 -1.59 -6.36
C GLY A 93 1.08 -0.32 -7.16
N GLY A 94 0.40 -0.18 -8.29
CA GLY A 94 0.51 1.03 -9.10
C GLY A 94 1.90 1.32 -9.63
N GLY A 95 2.78 0.34 -9.72
CA GLY A 95 4.15 0.51 -10.19
C GLY A 95 5.16 0.79 -9.10
N VAL A 96 4.75 1.01 -7.85
CA VAL A 96 5.67 1.31 -6.74
C VAL A 96 5.72 0.18 -5.72
N ILE A 97 6.86 0.12 -5.02
CA ILE A 97 7.09 -0.79 -3.90
C ILE A 97 7.34 0.09 -2.69
N HIS A 98 6.41 0.14 -1.77
CA HIS A 98 6.55 0.92 -0.55
C HIS A 98 6.78 -0.01 0.64
N ASP A 99 8.01 -0.03 1.10
CA ASP A 99 8.49 -0.93 2.15
C ASP A 99 8.67 -0.15 3.45
N PHE A 100 7.75 -0.38 4.39
CA PHE A 100 7.79 0.23 5.72
C PHE A 100 8.55 -0.70 6.63
N MET A 101 9.83 -0.39 6.89
CA MET A 101 10.72 -1.25 7.70
C MET A 101 10.19 -1.52 9.10
N ALA A 102 9.52 -0.53 9.69
CA ALA A 102 8.77 -0.71 10.93
C ALA A 102 7.58 0.24 10.95
N CYS A 103 6.42 -0.29 11.29
CA CYS A 103 5.20 0.50 11.44
C CYS A 103 5.14 1.05 12.87
N ASP A 104 6.11 1.87 13.23
CA ASP A 104 6.30 2.44 14.57
C ASP A 104 6.00 3.94 14.64
N GLY A 105 5.48 4.51 13.57
CA GLY A 105 5.14 5.92 13.50
C GLY A 105 6.30 6.85 13.18
N THR A 106 7.52 6.32 13.01
CA THR A 106 8.68 7.15 12.70
C THR A 106 8.90 7.29 11.21
N GLU A 107 9.35 8.46 10.79
CA GLU A 107 9.73 8.69 9.40
C GLU A 107 11.00 7.93 9.04
N GLU A 108 11.89 7.76 10.00
CA GLU A 108 13.15 7.02 9.81
C GLU A 108 12.87 5.58 9.33
N ASN A 109 11.91 4.91 9.92
CA ASN A 109 11.53 3.54 9.56
C ASN A 109 10.41 3.46 8.53
N GLY A 110 9.99 4.60 8.01
CA GLY A 110 8.99 4.69 6.97
C GLY A 110 9.53 4.46 5.58
N VAL A 111 8.74 4.82 4.60
CA VAL A 111 9.12 4.74 3.20
C VAL A 111 9.89 5.99 2.80
N HIS A 112 11.01 5.77 2.13
CA HIS A 112 11.79 6.80 1.45
C HIS A 112 11.88 6.39 -0.01
N ASP A 113 10.94 6.82 -0.81
CA ASP A 113 10.79 6.32 -2.18
C ASP A 113 10.20 7.43 -3.07
N VAL A 114 9.47 7.05 -4.11
CA VAL A 114 8.88 7.96 -5.08
C VAL A 114 7.37 7.80 -5.13
N MET A 115 6.70 8.82 -5.61
CA MET A 115 5.24 8.81 -5.79
C MET A 115 4.85 7.96 -6.99
N ALA A 116 3.67 7.33 -6.88
CA ALA A 116 3.16 6.43 -7.92
C ALA A 116 2.70 7.17 -9.19
N HIS A 117 2.45 8.47 -9.11
CA HIS A 117 1.93 9.18 -10.28
C HIS A 117 3.01 9.54 -11.29
N ASP A 118 4.28 9.62 -10.88
CA ASP A 118 5.37 10.02 -11.78
C ASP A 118 6.65 9.19 -11.64
N PHE A 119 6.78 8.40 -10.57
CA PHE A 119 7.96 7.57 -10.24
C PHE A 119 9.25 8.38 -10.07
N THR A 120 9.14 9.67 -9.81
CA THR A 120 10.30 10.56 -9.63
C THR A 120 10.20 11.46 -8.42
N THR A 121 9.03 11.95 -8.06
CA THR A 121 8.86 12.85 -6.92
C THR A 121 9.13 12.10 -5.62
N PRO A 122 10.16 12.50 -4.84
CA PRO A 122 10.46 11.84 -3.58
C PRO A 122 9.34 11.99 -2.56
N ILE A 123 9.07 10.93 -1.82
CA ILE A 123 8.18 10.98 -0.66
C ILE A 123 8.81 10.27 0.53
N VAL A 124 8.44 10.73 1.71
CA VAL A 124 8.71 10.04 2.97
C VAL A 124 7.37 9.82 3.65
N VAL A 125 7.09 8.58 4.02
CA VAL A 125 5.80 8.22 4.62
C VAL A 125 6.06 7.37 5.86
N ALA A 126 5.58 7.84 7.01
CA ALA A 126 5.59 7.07 8.25
C ALA A 126 4.37 6.14 8.29
N ALA A 127 4.52 4.98 8.92
CA ALA A 127 3.42 4.04 9.11
C ALA A 127 3.30 3.67 10.58
N SER A 128 2.08 3.43 11.03
CA SER A 128 1.82 2.90 12.36
C SER A 128 0.58 2.01 12.35
N TYR A 129 0.50 1.09 13.31
CA TYR A 129 -0.70 0.32 13.56
C TYR A 129 -1.48 0.96 14.71
N GLU A 130 -2.69 1.40 14.43
CA GLU A 130 -3.54 2.09 15.41
C GLU A 130 -4.96 1.52 15.32
N ASP A 131 -5.49 0.98 16.41
CA ASP A 131 -6.85 0.44 16.47
C ASP A 131 -7.16 -0.53 15.31
N ARG A 132 -6.29 -1.51 15.09
CA ARG A 132 -6.44 -2.51 14.02
C ARG A 132 -6.44 -1.89 12.62
N THR A 133 -5.80 -0.75 12.47
CA THR A 133 -5.71 0.00 11.23
C THR A 133 -4.24 0.28 10.91
N LEU A 134 -3.86 0.10 9.66
CA LEU A 134 -2.55 0.57 9.18
C LEU A 134 -2.73 2.02 8.75
N VAL A 135 -2.03 2.93 9.40
CA VAL A 135 -2.14 4.36 9.16
C VAL A 135 -0.84 4.86 8.55
N LEU A 136 -0.93 5.49 7.39
CA LEU A 136 0.21 6.08 6.69
C LEU A 136 0.12 7.60 6.76
N ARG A 137 1.24 8.25 7.11
CA ARG A 137 1.31 9.71 7.24
C ARG A 137 2.46 10.26 6.40
N PRO A 138 2.15 10.89 5.26
CA PRO A 138 3.19 11.51 4.44
C PRO A 138 3.82 12.71 5.15
N LYS A 139 5.15 12.79 5.09
CA LYS A 139 5.89 13.92 5.64
C LYS A 139 5.56 15.20 4.86
N GLY A 140 5.38 16.29 5.58
CA GLY A 140 5.10 17.59 4.97
C GLY A 140 3.66 17.83 4.59
N LEU A 141 2.77 16.87 4.86
CA LEU A 141 1.33 16.99 4.60
C LEU A 141 0.56 16.76 5.90
N PRO A 142 0.63 17.69 6.86
CA PRO A 142 -0.05 17.52 8.14
C PRO A 142 -1.56 17.40 7.94
N GLY A 143 -2.16 16.48 8.69
CA GLY A 143 -3.59 16.20 8.58
C GLY A 143 -3.97 15.22 7.48
N ILE A 144 -3.02 14.80 6.64
CA ILE A 144 -3.27 13.77 5.63
C ILE A 144 -2.92 12.41 6.22
N GLU A 145 -3.90 11.50 6.22
CA GLU A 145 -3.72 10.12 6.66
C GLU A 145 -4.33 9.20 5.61
N VAL A 146 -3.58 8.13 5.29
CA VAL A 146 -4.07 7.06 4.43
C VAL A 146 -4.24 5.83 5.31
N ARG A 147 -5.43 5.24 5.32
CA ARG A 147 -5.78 4.18 6.26
C ARG A 147 -6.18 2.91 5.53
N ARG A 148 -5.80 1.75 6.10
CA ARG A 148 -6.23 0.44 5.62
C ARG A 148 -6.68 -0.40 6.82
N TRP A 149 -7.85 -1.00 6.69
CA TRP A 149 -8.39 -1.91 7.70
C TRP A 149 -9.27 -2.97 7.05
N LEU A 150 -9.61 -4.01 7.80
CA LEU A 150 -10.52 -5.04 7.33
C LEU A 150 -11.94 -4.76 7.78
N ASP A 151 -12.88 -4.89 6.86
CA ASP A 151 -14.32 -4.90 7.12
C ASP A 151 -14.85 -6.25 6.63
N GLY A 152 -14.98 -7.21 7.56
CA GLY A 152 -15.23 -8.60 7.20
C GLY A 152 -14.11 -9.14 6.31
N ASP A 153 -14.47 -9.61 5.12
CA ASP A 153 -13.51 -10.18 4.17
C ASP A 153 -12.94 -9.14 3.19
N HIS A 154 -13.33 -7.88 3.33
CA HIS A 154 -12.87 -6.82 2.45
C HIS A 154 -11.79 -5.99 3.10
N LEU A 155 -10.84 -5.54 2.28
CA LEU A 155 -9.91 -4.49 2.67
C LEU A 155 -10.57 -3.15 2.36
N VAL A 156 -10.55 -2.24 3.31
CA VAL A 156 -10.98 -0.87 3.10
C VAL A 156 -9.74 0.02 3.07
N TRP A 157 -9.61 0.80 2.03
CA TRP A 157 -8.52 1.75 1.85
C TRP A 157 -9.11 3.14 1.75
N GLU A 158 -8.85 3.96 2.77
CA GLU A 158 -9.23 5.36 2.77
C GLU A 158 -8.02 6.16 2.28
N TYR A 159 -8.13 6.63 1.04
CA TYR A 159 -7.07 7.37 0.37
C TYR A 159 -7.40 8.86 0.47
N ALA A 160 -6.77 9.56 1.39
CA ALA A 160 -7.06 10.93 1.75
C ALA A 160 -8.54 11.16 2.11
N ALA A 161 -8.88 12.34 2.54
CA ALA A 161 -10.25 12.65 2.97
C ALA A 161 -11.23 12.50 1.82
N GLY A 162 -12.28 11.73 2.05
CA GLY A 162 -13.41 11.62 1.13
C GLY A 162 -13.29 10.54 0.06
N CYS A 163 -12.15 9.86 -0.10
CA CYS A 163 -12.01 8.79 -1.08
C CYS A 163 -11.83 7.45 -0.38
N THR A 164 -12.77 6.52 -0.57
CA THR A 164 -12.75 5.20 0.05
C THR A 164 -12.82 4.12 -1.02
N VAL A 165 -11.89 3.18 -0.96
CA VAL A 165 -11.80 2.05 -1.90
C VAL A 165 -12.05 0.77 -1.12
N ARG A 166 -12.90 -0.11 -1.66
CA ARG A 166 -13.09 -1.46 -1.12
C ARG A 166 -12.47 -2.47 -2.07
N LEU A 167 -11.75 -3.42 -1.51
CA LEU A 167 -10.98 -4.40 -2.27
C LEU A 167 -11.31 -5.81 -1.80
N ASN A 168 -11.37 -6.72 -2.77
CA ASN A 168 -11.51 -8.16 -2.52
C ASN A 168 -10.14 -8.82 -2.59
N ARG A 169 -9.96 -9.85 -1.79
CA ARG A 169 -8.79 -10.73 -1.90
C ARG A 169 -8.93 -11.57 -3.18
N VAL A 170 -7.84 -11.62 -3.96
CA VAL A 170 -7.83 -12.33 -5.26
C VAL A 170 -6.78 -13.44 -5.34
N ASP A 171 -6.12 -13.76 -4.24
CA ASP A 171 -5.15 -14.87 -4.20
C ASP A 171 -5.61 -16.05 -3.36
#